data_327d5da03299161ccea0670b1400d638
#
_entry.id   327d5da03299161ccea0670b1400d638
#
_cell.length_a   1.000
_cell.length_b   1.000
_cell.length_c   1.000
_cell.angle_alpha   90.00
_cell.angle_beta   90.00
_cell.angle_gamma   90.00
#
_symmetry.space_group_name_H-M   'P 1'
#
loop_
_entity.id
_entity.type
_entity.pdbx_description
1 polymer ?
#
loop_
_entity_poly.entity_id
_entity_poly.type
_entity_poly.pdbx_seq_one_letter_code
_entity_poly.pdbx_strand_id
1 'polypeptide(L)'
;PIIAIITIILTTGFNGHLMANYTEVYMSGFANFIKNYFPLFMTGAIFAKLMEEANYAKSIAHFITQKLGKDKSILAVVLSGALLTYGGVSLFVVAFILYPIASMLFKEADIPKRLIPGTIALGAFTFTMTALPGSPEIQNVIPMKYFGTDTFAAPIIGIVASVMMLTLGMLWLTKRAKSAKVNGEGYGNHSDKSIETDYSNLPNIFSAILPIIIIFVTNLFFSKVYYENIDGSYLSEFGTTLSSVSGTWSVIIAIVLADVFIVLTNLKKIKNLKSILDIGVTNSFRPLLNSSAIVGYGSVIKSLAVFGVIQSFIFGISSNPIISEALSVNLICGLTASASGGLGISLDALAPTYLHMSQALNISPEILHRIASLSSGGLDTLPH
;
A
#
# COMPACT_ATOMS: atom_id res chain seq x y z
N PRO A 1 16.89 -5.02 -9.70
CA PRO A 1 17.82 -6.18 -9.79
C PRO A 1 19.23 -5.77 -10.23
N ILE A 2 19.39 -5.03 -11.34
CA ILE A 2 20.72 -4.65 -11.87
C ILE A 2 21.52 -3.84 -10.86
N ILE A 3 20.92 -2.81 -10.24
CA ILE A 3 21.58 -2.00 -9.20
C ILE A 3 22.00 -2.88 -8.02
N ALA A 4 21.13 -3.81 -7.59
CA ALA A 4 21.47 -4.73 -6.51
C ALA A 4 22.69 -5.60 -6.86
N ILE A 5 22.77 -6.13 -8.08
CA ILE A 5 23.92 -6.91 -8.56
C ILE A 5 25.17 -6.03 -8.58
N ILE A 6 25.11 -4.82 -9.13
CA ILE A 6 26.24 -3.89 -9.16
C ILE A 6 26.72 -3.58 -7.74
N THR A 7 25.80 -3.30 -6.81
CA THR A 7 26.17 -3.00 -5.41
C THR A 7 26.79 -4.22 -4.73
N ILE A 8 26.27 -5.43 -4.98
CA ILE A 8 26.91 -6.66 -4.49
C ILE A 8 28.33 -6.78 -5.02
N ILE A 9 28.56 -6.53 -6.32
CA ILE A 9 29.90 -6.54 -6.91
C ILE A 9 30.81 -5.52 -6.22
N LEU A 10 30.31 -4.29 -6.02
CA LEU A 10 31.11 -3.21 -5.41
C LEU A 10 31.40 -3.44 -3.93
N THR A 11 30.45 -4.01 -3.17
CA THR A 11 30.61 -4.17 -1.72
C THR A 11 31.27 -5.47 -1.32
N THR A 12 31.14 -6.54 -2.11
CA THR A 12 31.62 -7.88 -1.78
C THR A 12 32.75 -8.35 -2.72
N GLY A 13 32.89 -7.74 -3.87
CA GLY A 13 33.97 -8.07 -4.82
C GLY A 13 35.37 -7.91 -4.22
N PHE A 14 35.56 -7.01 -3.29
CA PHE A 14 36.79 -6.83 -2.53
C PHE A 14 37.05 -7.95 -1.52
N ASN A 15 36.03 -8.71 -1.08
CA ASN A 15 36.14 -9.78 -0.10
C ASN A 15 36.09 -11.20 -0.73
N GLY A 16 36.02 -11.33 -2.05
CA GLY A 16 36.09 -12.61 -2.75
C GLY A 16 34.84 -13.53 -2.60
N HIS A 17 33.73 -13.06 -2.00
CA HIS A 17 32.54 -13.87 -1.72
C HIS A 17 31.31 -13.46 -2.55
N LEU A 18 31.54 -12.93 -3.78
CA LEU A 18 30.46 -12.39 -4.64
C LEU A 18 29.30 -13.37 -4.85
N MET A 19 29.62 -14.60 -5.29
CA MET A 19 28.56 -15.57 -5.61
C MET A 19 27.77 -16.00 -4.37
N ALA A 20 28.44 -16.23 -3.24
CA ALA A 20 27.78 -16.56 -1.99
C ALA A 20 26.85 -15.43 -1.50
N ASN A 21 27.28 -14.18 -1.57
CA ASN A 21 26.43 -13.04 -1.23
C ASN A 21 25.23 -12.90 -2.19
N TYR A 22 25.42 -13.21 -3.46
CA TYR A 22 24.34 -13.18 -4.44
C TYR A 22 23.33 -14.32 -4.19
N THR A 23 23.80 -15.59 -4.10
CA THR A 23 22.90 -16.75 -4.04
C THR A 23 22.33 -16.96 -2.63
N GLU A 24 23.12 -16.78 -1.58
CA GLU A 24 22.68 -17.12 -0.21
C GLU A 24 22.12 -15.93 0.57
N VAL A 25 22.62 -14.72 0.32
CA VAL A 25 22.12 -13.54 1.05
C VAL A 25 21.04 -12.80 0.27
N TYR A 26 21.38 -12.33 -0.96
CA TYR A 26 20.43 -11.57 -1.78
C TYR A 26 19.22 -12.41 -2.18
N MET A 27 19.44 -13.60 -2.77
CA MET A 27 18.34 -14.46 -3.23
C MET A 27 17.51 -15.01 -2.09
N SER A 28 18.07 -15.22 -0.90
CA SER A 28 17.28 -15.60 0.28
C SER A 28 16.31 -14.49 0.70
N GLY A 29 16.77 -13.24 0.78
CA GLY A 29 15.90 -12.10 1.07
C GLY A 29 14.81 -11.91 0.00
N PHE A 30 15.21 -11.99 -1.28
CA PHE A 30 14.31 -11.93 -2.43
C PHE A 30 13.23 -13.01 -2.38
N ALA A 31 13.62 -14.28 -2.20
CA ALA A 31 12.69 -15.41 -2.16
C ALA A 31 11.78 -15.39 -0.94
N ASN A 32 12.30 -14.98 0.22
CA ASN A 32 11.50 -14.86 1.44
C ASN A 32 10.39 -13.81 1.29
N PHE A 33 10.64 -12.69 0.62
CA PHE A 33 9.59 -11.70 0.36
C PHE A 33 8.51 -12.28 -0.55
N ILE A 34 8.88 -12.98 -1.62
CA ILE A 34 7.93 -13.67 -2.50
C ILE A 34 7.10 -14.68 -1.71
N LYS A 35 7.74 -15.56 -0.95
CA LYS A 35 7.07 -16.57 -0.12
C LYS A 35 5.99 -15.95 0.79
N ASN A 36 6.31 -14.84 1.43
CA ASN A 36 5.42 -14.23 2.40
C ASN A 36 4.25 -13.45 1.76
N TYR A 37 4.47 -12.83 0.59
CA TYR A 37 3.52 -11.85 0.06
C TYR A 37 2.97 -12.15 -1.32
N PHE A 38 3.47 -13.18 -2.04
CA PHE A 38 2.95 -13.54 -3.36
C PHE A 38 1.43 -13.79 -3.38
N PRO A 39 0.84 -14.56 -2.42
CA PRO A 39 -0.61 -14.77 -2.42
C PRO A 39 -1.40 -13.46 -2.29
N LEU A 40 -0.92 -12.54 -1.47
CA LEU A 40 -1.55 -11.22 -1.29
C LEU A 40 -1.48 -10.37 -2.56
N PHE A 41 -0.29 -10.26 -3.18
CA PHE A 41 -0.13 -9.50 -4.43
C PHE A 41 -0.97 -10.08 -5.57
N MET A 42 -1.03 -11.41 -5.66
CA MET A 42 -1.80 -12.11 -6.68
C MET A 42 -3.30 -11.89 -6.51
N THR A 43 -3.85 -12.17 -5.33
CA THR A 43 -5.29 -11.99 -5.06
C THR A 43 -5.71 -10.52 -5.18
N GLY A 44 -4.91 -9.59 -4.65
CA GLY A 44 -5.18 -8.16 -4.79
C GLY A 44 -5.16 -7.66 -6.23
N ALA A 45 -4.24 -8.16 -7.07
CA ALA A 45 -4.20 -7.80 -8.48
C ALA A 45 -5.37 -8.41 -9.29
N ILE A 46 -5.81 -9.63 -8.95
CA ILE A 46 -7.02 -10.24 -9.50
C ILE A 46 -8.25 -9.41 -9.10
N PHE A 47 -8.37 -9.05 -7.82
CA PHE A 47 -9.44 -8.20 -7.30
C PHE A 47 -9.53 -6.88 -8.07
N ALA A 48 -8.41 -6.18 -8.20
CA ALA A 48 -8.35 -4.93 -8.94
C ALA A 48 -8.83 -5.09 -10.39
N LYS A 49 -8.43 -6.18 -11.07
CA LYS A 49 -8.85 -6.47 -12.44
C LYS A 49 -10.34 -6.82 -12.52
N LEU A 50 -10.87 -7.58 -11.58
CA LEU A 50 -12.29 -7.89 -11.51
C LEU A 50 -13.15 -6.64 -11.23
N MET A 51 -12.73 -5.77 -10.33
CA MET A 51 -13.40 -4.47 -10.06
C MET A 51 -13.42 -3.56 -11.30
N GLU A 52 -12.36 -3.59 -12.11
CA GLU A 52 -12.27 -2.88 -13.39
C GLU A 52 -13.24 -3.47 -14.42
N GLU A 53 -13.19 -4.78 -14.67
CA GLU A 53 -14.02 -5.46 -15.67
C GLU A 53 -15.51 -5.43 -15.35
N ALA A 54 -15.87 -5.51 -14.07
CA ALA A 54 -17.24 -5.33 -13.61
C ALA A 54 -17.72 -3.88 -13.68
N ASN A 55 -16.86 -2.92 -14.03
CA ASN A 55 -17.09 -1.47 -13.96
C ASN A 55 -17.46 -0.96 -12.55
N TYR A 56 -17.14 -1.70 -11.50
CA TYR A 56 -17.45 -1.33 -10.12
C TYR A 56 -16.65 -0.09 -9.69
N ALA A 57 -15.36 -0.06 -9.98
CA ALA A 57 -14.52 1.08 -9.65
C ALA A 57 -14.97 2.37 -10.37
N LYS A 58 -15.39 2.27 -11.65
CA LYS A 58 -15.97 3.41 -12.39
C LYS A 58 -17.29 3.87 -11.79
N SER A 59 -18.18 2.94 -11.40
CA SER A 59 -19.46 3.25 -10.77
C SER A 59 -19.26 4.01 -9.45
N ILE A 60 -18.34 3.58 -8.61
CA ILE A 60 -17.99 4.24 -7.35
C ILE A 60 -17.51 5.67 -7.60
N ALA A 61 -16.52 5.83 -8.49
CA ALA A 61 -15.96 7.14 -8.79
C ALA A 61 -17.01 8.09 -9.38
N HIS A 62 -17.82 7.61 -10.32
CA HIS A 62 -18.90 8.38 -10.94
C HIS A 62 -19.95 8.83 -9.93
N PHE A 63 -20.41 7.93 -9.05
CA PHE A 63 -21.36 8.26 -8.00
C PHE A 63 -20.87 9.36 -7.07
N ILE A 64 -19.64 9.25 -6.57
CA ILE A 64 -19.06 10.23 -5.66
C ILE A 64 -18.93 11.59 -6.35
N THR A 65 -18.46 11.60 -7.59
CA THR A 65 -18.26 12.85 -8.35
C THR A 65 -19.57 13.52 -8.70
N GLN A 66 -20.62 12.77 -9.06
CA GLN A 66 -21.96 13.32 -9.29
C GLN A 66 -22.56 13.92 -8.01
N LYS A 67 -22.41 13.25 -6.86
CA LYS A 67 -22.97 13.72 -5.58
C LYS A 67 -22.30 14.98 -5.06
N LEU A 68 -21.00 15.14 -5.25
CA LEU A 68 -20.22 16.28 -4.76
C LEU A 68 -20.22 17.45 -5.73
N GLY A 69 -20.37 17.18 -7.03
CA GLY A 69 -20.44 18.20 -8.08
C GLY A 69 -19.11 18.92 -8.33
N LYS A 70 -19.12 19.85 -9.28
CA LYS A 70 -17.93 20.58 -9.74
C LYS A 70 -17.28 21.46 -8.67
N ASP A 71 -18.08 22.00 -7.74
CA ASP A 71 -17.56 22.92 -6.70
C ASP A 71 -16.65 22.20 -5.69
N LYS A 72 -16.77 20.88 -5.59
CA LYS A 72 -15.97 20.02 -4.72
C LYS A 72 -15.11 19.02 -5.50
N SER A 73 -14.68 19.38 -6.70
CA SER A 73 -13.92 18.49 -7.62
C SER A 73 -12.70 17.85 -6.98
N ILE A 74 -11.88 18.63 -6.25
CA ILE A 74 -10.72 18.09 -5.54
C ILE A 74 -11.15 17.02 -4.53
N LEU A 75 -12.13 17.34 -3.68
CA LEU A 75 -12.63 16.40 -2.65
C LEU A 75 -13.24 15.15 -3.29
N ALA A 76 -13.98 15.30 -4.41
CA ALA A 76 -14.60 14.19 -5.11
C ALA A 76 -13.55 13.19 -5.63
N VAL A 77 -12.48 13.67 -6.23
CA VAL A 77 -11.38 12.82 -6.72
C VAL A 77 -10.63 12.17 -5.55
N VAL A 78 -10.34 12.93 -4.48
CA VAL A 78 -9.67 12.39 -3.27
C VAL A 78 -10.50 11.27 -2.63
N LEU A 79 -11.80 11.49 -2.41
CA LEU A 79 -12.66 10.48 -1.79
C LEU A 79 -12.87 9.25 -2.68
N SER A 80 -12.96 9.44 -4.00
CA SER A 80 -13.04 8.33 -4.95
C SER A 80 -11.76 7.48 -4.89
N GLY A 81 -10.59 8.12 -4.91
CA GLY A 81 -9.31 7.44 -4.76
C GLY A 81 -9.20 6.73 -3.43
N ALA A 82 -9.59 7.41 -2.34
CA ALA A 82 -9.53 6.85 -1.00
C ALA A 82 -10.40 5.59 -0.85
N LEU A 83 -11.64 5.61 -1.33
CA LEU A 83 -12.53 4.46 -1.21
C LEU A 83 -12.04 3.27 -2.06
N LEU A 84 -11.57 3.54 -3.28
CA LEU A 84 -11.06 2.48 -4.16
C LEU A 84 -9.79 1.84 -3.59
N THR A 85 -8.82 2.63 -3.15
CA THR A 85 -7.57 2.12 -2.57
C THR A 85 -7.82 1.40 -1.25
N TYR A 86 -8.65 1.97 -0.38
CA TYR A 86 -9.03 1.29 0.87
C TYR A 86 -9.72 -0.05 0.62
N GLY A 87 -10.45 -0.16 -0.49
CA GLY A 87 -11.02 -1.42 -0.97
C GLY A 87 -10.00 -2.40 -1.55
N GLY A 88 -8.72 -2.07 -1.62
CA GLY A 88 -7.68 -2.93 -2.19
C GLY A 88 -7.55 -2.83 -3.71
N VAL A 89 -8.16 -1.83 -4.34
CA VAL A 89 -7.96 -1.59 -5.78
C VAL A 89 -6.57 -1.02 -5.99
N SER A 90 -5.75 -1.72 -6.80
CA SER A 90 -4.39 -1.29 -7.10
C SER A 90 -4.32 0.17 -7.53
N LEU A 91 -3.34 0.89 -6.98
CA LEU A 91 -3.05 2.28 -7.28
C LEU A 91 -3.03 2.61 -8.78
N PHE A 92 -2.40 1.76 -9.60
CA PHE A 92 -2.34 1.99 -11.05
C PHE A 92 -3.73 1.97 -11.67
N VAL A 93 -4.59 1.04 -11.27
CA VAL A 93 -5.99 0.96 -11.73
C VAL A 93 -6.76 2.19 -11.24
N VAL A 94 -6.59 2.58 -9.98
CA VAL A 94 -7.21 3.81 -9.43
C VAL A 94 -6.80 5.04 -10.24
N ALA A 95 -5.51 5.21 -10.52
CA ALA A 95 -5.02 6.34 -11.30
C ALA A 95 -5.59 6.37 -12.73
N PHE A 96 -5.65 5.22 -13.40
CA PHE A 96 -6.24 5.11 -14.75
C PHE A 96 -7.73 5.45 -14.78
N ILE A 97 -8.48 5.03 -13.77
CA ILE A 97 -9.93 5.31 -13.69
C ILE A 97 -10.18 6.77 -13.31
N LEU A 98 -9.42 7.30 -12.36
CA LEU A 98 -9.67 8.64 -11.83
C LEU A 98 -9.13 9.75 -12.74
N TYR A 99 -8.06 9.52 -13.50
CA TYR A 99 -7.46 10.57 -14.31
C TYR A 99 -8.43 11.20 -15.33
N PRO A 100 -9.19 10.45 -16.13
CA PRO A 100 -10.18 11.01 -17.05
C PRO A 100 -11.28 11.78 -16.30
N ILE A 101 -11.77 11.25 -15.20
CA ILE A 101 -12.81 11.87 -14.36
C ILE A 101 -12.28 13.17 -13.74
N ALA A 102 -11.07 13.14 -13.18
CA ALA A 102 -10.43 14.31 -12.61
C ALA A 102 -10.17 15.40 -13.67
N SER A 103 -9.74 15.00 -14.88
CA SER A 103 -9.55 15.94 -16.00
C SER A 103 -10.84 16.64 -16.40
N MET A 104 -11.94 15.91 -16.49
CA MET A 104 -13.26 16.48 -16.79
C MET A 104 -13.71 17.46 -15.68
N LEU A 105 -13.68 17.05 -14.43
CA LEU A 105 -14.09 17.87 -13.28
C LEU A 105 -13.24 19.12 -13.12
N PHE A 106 -11.92 19.00 -13.31
CA PHE A 106 -10.99 20.13 -13.18
C PHE A 106 -11.17 21.12 -14.32
N LYS A 107 -11.46 20.63 -15.54
CA LYS A 107 -11.80 21.47 -16.67
C LYS A 107 -13.09 22.26 -16.44
N GLU A 108 -14.15 21.60 -15.93
CA GLU A 108 -15.42 22.25 -15.62
C GLU A 108 -15.31 23.27 -14.46
N ALA A 109 -14.43 23.01 -13.48
CA ALA A 109 -14.20 23.86 -12.33
C ALA A 109 -13.08 24.90 -12.55
N ASP A 110 -12.47 24.91 -13.75
CA ASP A 110 -11.32 25.73 -14.13
C ASP A 110 -10.16 25.64 -13.11
N ILE A 111 -9.86 24.41 -12.67
CA ILE A 111 -8.75 24.09 -11.78
C ILE A 111 -7.55 23.65 -12.61
N PRO A 112 -6.31 24.13 -12.32
CA PRO A 112 -5.12 23.77 -13.08
C PRO A 112 -4.91 22.26 -13.17
N LYS A 113 -4.71 21.75 -14.38
CA LYS A 113 -4.50 20.32 -14.68
C LYS A 113 -3.33 19.71 -13.90
N ARG A 114 -2.28 20.50 -13.63
CA ARG A 114 -1.10 20.07 -12.86
C ARG A 114 -1.40 19.64 -11.41
N LEU A 115 -2.58 19.97 -10.88
CA LEU A 115 -2.98 19.55 -9.54
C LEU A 115 -3.64 18.16 -9.53
N ILE A 116 -3.98 17.58 -10.68
CA ILE A 116 -4.59 16.25 -10.77
C ILE A 116 -3.72 15.16 -10.12
N PRO A 117 -2.40 15.03 -10.44
CA PRO A 117 -1.58 13.99 -9.83
C PRO A 117 -1.55 14.07 -8.30
N GLY A 118 -1.36 15.28 -7.75
CA GLY A 118 -1.37 15.47 -6.30
C GLY A 118 -2.73 15.18 -5.65
N THR A 119 -3.82 15.43 -6.36
CA THR A 119 -5.18 15.13 -5.89
C THR A 119 -5.44 13.62 -5.85
N ILE A 120 -5.05 12.90 -6.90
CA ILE A 120 -5.15 11.43 -6.93
C ILE A 120 -4.23 10.84 -5.85
N ALA A 121 -3.01 11.35 -5.73
CA ALA A 121 -2.05 10.90 -4.74
C ALA A 121 -2.56 11.07 -3.31
N LEU A 122 -3.19 12.19 -2.96
CA LEU A 122 -3.75 12.39 -1.63
C LEU A 122 -4.81 11.33 -1.29
N GLY A 123 -5.67 10.95 -2.23
CA GLY A 123 -6.69 9.92 -2.01
C GLY A 123 -6.13 8.51 -1.99
N ALA A 124 -5.25 8.17 -2.93
CA ALA A 124 -4.86 6.79 -3.21
C ALA A 124 -3.50 6.37 -2.61
N PHE A 125 -2.60 7.33 -2.32
CA PHE A 125 -1.21 7.03 -1.93
C PHE A 125 -0.87 7.31 -0.46
N THR A 126 -1.67 8.08 0.26
CA THR A 126 -1.30 8.58 1.58
C THR A 126 -2.01 7.81 2.69
N PHE A 127 -2.95 8.44 3.35
CA PHE A 127 -3.61 7.89 4.54
C PHE A 127 -4.32 6.55 4.31
N THR A 128 -4.77 6.27 3.11
CA THR A 128 -5.44 5.02 2.74
C THR A 128 -4.51 3.82 2.73
N MET A 129 -3.25 4.02 2.37
CA MET A 129 -2.25 2.95 2.31
C MET A 129 -1.53 2.73 3.64
N THR A 130 -1.26 3.81 4.39
CA THR A 130 -0.33 3.77 5.53
C THR A 130 -1.00 4.01 6.88
N ALA A 131 -2.16 4.68 6.92
CA ALA A 131 -2.75 5.14 8.17
C ALA A 131 -4.08 4.45 8.53
N LEU A 132 -5.00 4.27 7.57
CA LEU A 132 -6.33 3.74 7.86
C LEU A 132 -6.28 2.30 8.37
N PRO A 133 -6.86 2.02 9.56
CA PRO A 133 -6.97 0.65 10.06
C PRO A 133 -7.83 -0.21 9.13
N GLY A 134 -7.46 -1.49 9.01
CA GLY A 134 -8.20 -2.45 8.18
C GLY A 134 -7.84 -2.41 6.68
N SER A 135 -7.01 -1.47 6.25
CA SER A 135 -6.54 -1.40 4.86
C SER A 135 -5.76 -2.66 4.46
N PRO A 136 -6.08 -3.33 3.34
CA PRO A 136 -5.35 -4.50 2.86
C PRO A 136 -4.04 -4.14 2.15
N GLU A 137 -3.67 -2.88 2.13
CA GLU A 137 -2.47 -2.39 1.46
C GLU A 137 -1.19 -2.90 2.08
N ILE A 138 -0.19 -3.15 1.25
CA ILE A 138 1.05 -3.84 1.63
C ILE A 138 1.82 -3.14 2.76
N GLN A 139 1.75 -1.81 2.86
CA GLN A 139 2.37 -1.04 3.94
C GLN A 139 1.75 -1.33 5.30
N ASN A 140 0.47 -1.68 5.33
CA ASN A 140 -0.24 -2.10 6.53
C ASN A 140 -0.14 -3.61 6.79
N VAL A 141 0.28 -4.41 5.80
CA VAL A 141 0.42 -5.87 5.92
C VAL A 141 1.83 -6.28 6.35
N ILE A 142 2.88 -5.62 5.83
CA ILE A 142 4.28 -5.98 6.15
C ILE A 142 4.55 -6.01 7.66
N PRO A 143 4.14 -5.01 8.47
CA PRO A 143 4.44 -5.00 9.92
C PRO A 143 3.82 -6.15 10.70
N MET A 144 2.69 -6.70 10.23
CA MET A 144 1.95 -7.75 10.95
C MET A 144 2.82 -8.94 11.32
N LYS A 145 3.63 -9.42 10.36
CA LYS A 145 4.54 -10.55 10.57
C LYS A 145 5.59 -10.28 11.65
N TYR A 146 6.10 -9.07 11.73
CA TYR A 146 7.18 -8.71 12.63
C TYR A 146 6.68 -8.42 14.05
N PHE A 147 5.48 -7.85 14.17
CA PHE A 147 4.91 -7.43 15.45
C PHE A 147 3.81 -8.36 15.98
N GLY A 148 3.43 -9.40 15.22
CA GLY A 148 2.36 -10.32 15.61
C GLY A 148 1.00 -9.63 15.72
N THR A 149 0.71 -8.72 14.82
CA THR A 149 -0.48 -7.86 14.80
C THR A 149 -1.35 -8.13 13.58
N ASP A 150 -2.40 -7.35 13.41
CA ASP A 150 -3.26 -7.37 12.23
C ASP A 150 -3.44 -5.97 11.60
N THR A 151 -4.19 -5.88 10.52
CA THR A 151 -4.42 -4.61 9.80
C THR A 151 -5.11 -3.53 10.63
N PHE A 152 -5.76 -3.89 11.74
CA PHE A 152 -6.46 -2.96 12.64
C PHE A 152 -5.57 -2.44 13.77
N ALA A 153 -4.28 -2.77 13.81
CA ALA A 153 -3.34 -2.35 14.84
C ALA A 153 -3.41 -0.84 15.13
N ALA A 154 -3.44 -0.47 16.41
CA ALA A 154 -3.53 0.89 16.94
C ALA A 154 -4.53 1.78 16.17
N PRO A 155 -5.83 1.44 16.16
CA PRO A 155 -6.82 2.09 15.28
C PRO A 155 -6.99 3.58 15.57
N ILE A 156 -6.89 4.01 16.82
CA ILE A 156 -7.03 5.43 17.19
C ILE A 156 -5.92 6.27 16.56
N ILE A 157 -4.67 5.80 16.66
CA ILE A 157 -3.51 6.49 16.06
C ILE A 157 -3.70 6.55 14.54
N GLY A 158 -4.12 5.45 13.92
CA GLY A 158 -4.36 5.38 12.49
C GLY A 158 -5.45 6.34 12.00
N ILE A 159 -6.57 6.42 12.72
CA ILE A 159 -7.67 7.36 12.39
C ILE A 159 -7.21 8.81 12.55
N VAL A 160 -6.56 9.14 13.67
CA VAL A 160 -6.06 10.51 13.90
C VAL A 160 -5.07 10.92 12.81
N ALA A 161 -4.11 10.06 12.47
CA ALA A 161 -3.16 10.31 11.40
C ALA A 161 -3.86 10.47 10.04
N SER A 162 -4.86 9.63 9.73
CA SER A 162 -5.65 9.73 8.50
C SER A 162 -6.40 11.05 8.38
N VAL A 163 -7.04 11.50 9.46
CA VAL A 163 -7.74 12.80 9.50
C VAL A 163 -6.75 13.94 9.32
N MET A 164 -5.59 13.88 9.96
CA MET A 164 -4.55 14.92 9.82
C MET A 164 -4.02 14.97 8.37
N MET A 165 -3.66 13.81 7.77
CA MET A 165 -3.15 13.75 6.39
C MET A 165 -4.20 14.26 5.40
N LEU A 166 -5.45 13.80 5.51
CA LEU A 166 -6.55 14.25 4.65
C LEU A 166 -6.77 15.76 4.79
N THR A 167 -6.86 16.27 6.01
CA THR A 167 -7.15 17.69 6.27
C THR A 167 -6.01 18.57 5.75
N LEU A 168 -4.76 18.26 6.10
CA LEU A 168 -3.60 19.05 5.66
C LEU A 168 -3.42 19.00 4.15
N GLY A 169 -3.58 17.81 3.54
CA GLY A 169 -3.52 17.65 2.09
C GLY A 169 -4.62 18.40 1.37
N MET A 170 -5.87 18.34 1.86
CA MET A 170 -6.99 19.11 1.31
C MET A 170 -6.80 20.63 1.45
N LEU A 171 -6.32 21.08 2.59
CA LEU A 171 -5.99 22.50 2.82
C LEU A 171 -4.92 22.97 1.84
N TRP A 172 -3.85 22.18 1.66
CA TRP A 172 -2.78 22.50 0.73
C TRP A 172 -3.26 22.55 -0.73
N LEU A 173 -3.98 21.52 -1.21
CA LEU A 173 -4.52 21.46 -2.57
C LEU A 173 -5.50 22.61 -2.83
N THR A 174 -6.40 22.88 -1.90
CA THR A 174 -7.38 23.97 -2.02
C THR A 174 -6.69 25.34 -2.04
N LYS A 175 -5.65 25.56 -1.19
CA LYS A 175 -4.85 26.78 -1.20
C LYS A 175 -4.13 26.95 -2.55
N ARG A 176 -3.54 25.88 -3.10
CA ARG A 176 -2.87 25.91 -4.41
C ARG A 176 -3.84 26.22 -5.54
N ALA A 177 -5.04 25.63 -5.54
CA ALA A 177 -6.08 25.93 -6.53
C ALA A 177 -6.57 27.38 -6.44
N LYS A 178 -6.79 27.90 -5.21
CA LYS A 178 -7.17 29.30 -5.00
C LYS A 178 -6.07 30.29 -5.44
N SER A 179 -4.80 30.00 -5.09
CA SER A 179 -3.66 30.82 -5.49
C SER A 179 -3.52 30.86 -7.04
N ALA A 180 -3.68 29.73 -7.68
CA ALA A 180 -3.66 29.63 -9.14
C ALA A 180 -4.75 30.50 -9.78
N LYS A 181 -5.98 30.42 -9.27
CA LYS A 181 -7.11 31.23 -9.74
C LYS A 181 -6.84 32.75 -9.58
N VAL A 182 -6.27 33.17 -8.47
CA VAL A 182 -5.89 34.59 -8.24
C VAL A 182 -4.82 35.04 -9.25
N ASN A 183 -3.91 34.15 -9.63
CA ASN A 183 -2.86 34.41 -10.63
C ASN A 183 -3.34 34.28 -12.08
N GLY A 184 -4.64 34.07 -12.33
CA GLY A 184 -5.20 33.88 -13.65
C GLY A 184 -4.86 32.53 -14.30
N GLU A 185 -4.38 31.54 -13.53
CA GLU A 185 -4.09 30.19 -13.99
C GLU A 185 -5.34 29.33 -13.87
N GLY A 186 -5.95 28.98 -15.01
CA GLY A 186 -7.05 28.00 -15.09
C GLY A 186 -6.57 26.61 -15.49
N TYR A 187 -7.50 25.79 -16.00
CA TYR A 187 -7.18 24.43 -16.48
C TYR A 187 -6.12 24.43 -17.59
N GLY A 188 -6.13 25.44 -18.43
CA GLY A 188 -5.23 25.60 -19.57
C GLY A 188 -5.72 24.91 -20.85
N ASN A 189 -5.08 25.25 -21.97
CA ASN A 189 -5.37 24.64 -23.29
C ASN A 189 -4.53 23.37 -23.43
N HIS A 190 -5.13 22.24 -23.07
CA HIS A 190 -4.53 20.91 -23.25
C HIS A 190 -5.29 20.17 -24.33
N SER A 191 -4.58 19.55 -25.29
CA SER A 191 -5.15 18.59 -26.24
C SER A 191 -5.42 17.26 -25.51
N ASP A 192 -6.37 17.31 -24.60
CA ASP A 192 -6.85 16.07 -23.96
C ASP A 192 -7.57 15.27 -25.05
N LYS A 193 -7.02 14.13 -25.44
CA LYS A 193 -7.84 13.13 -26.13
C LYS A 193 -8.97 12.84 -25.16
N SER A 194 -10.18 13.28 -25.51
CA SER A 194 -11.38 12.91 -24.75
C SER A 194 -11.45 11.40 -24.75
N ILE A 195 -11.03 10.80 -23.65
CA ILE A 195 -11.36 9.40 -23.39
C ILE A 195 -12.85 9.46 -23.11
N GLU A 196 -13.65 9.23 -24.14
CA GLU A 196 -15.10 9.09 -24.02
C GLU A 196 -15.34 7.91 -23.06
N THR A 197 -15.50 8.23 -21.80
CA THR A 197 -15.82 7.22 -20.81
C THR A 197 -17.34 7.04 -20.88
N ASP A 198 -17.78 5.92 -21.44
CA ASP A 198 -19.19 5.56 -21.45
C ASP A 198 -19.67 5.27 -20.02
N TYR A 199 -20.60 6.09 -19.54
CA TYR A 199 -21.24 5.94 -18.21
C TYR A 199 -22.68 5.38 -18.33
N SER A 200 -23.16 5.03 -19.54
CA SER A 200 -24.57 4.67 -19.78
C SER A 200 -25.00 3.35 -19.11
N ASN A 201 -24.04 2.44 -18.88
CA ASN A 201 -24.32 1.08 -18.37
C ASN A 201 -23.52 0.74 -17.10
N LEU A 202 -23.37 1.70 -16.20
CA LEU A 202 -22.68 1.45 -14.94
C LEU A 202 -23.54 0.59 -13.99
N PRO A 203 -22.93 -0.35 -13.27
CA PRO A 203 -23.63 -1.12 -12.23
C PRO A 203 -24.11 -0.22 -11.11
N ASN A 204 -25.12 -0.73 -10.36
CA ASN A 204 -25.65 -0.02 -9.19
C ASN A 204 -24.53 0.17 -8.15
N ILE A 205 -24.48 1.36 -7.54
CA ILE A 205 -23.48 1.72 -6.53
C ILE A 205 -23.43 0.74 -5.35
N PHE A 206 -24.57 0.22 -4.90
CA PHE A 206 -24.60 -0.77 -3.81
C PHE A 206 -23.88 -2.07 -4.20
N SER A 207 -24.10 -2.55 -5.44
CA SER A 207 -23.38 -3.73 -5.95
C SER A 207 -21.87 -3.46 -6.11
N ALA A 208 -21.51 -2.24 -6.44
CA ALA A 208 -20.12 -1.87 -6.65
C ALA A 208 -19.33 -1.71 -5.33
N ILE A 209 -19.97 -1.26 -4.26
CA ILE A 209 -19.34 -1.11 -2.93
C ILE A 209 -19.30 -2.44 -2.17
N LEU A 210 -20.21 -3.35 -2.43
CA LEU A 210 -20.36 -4.59 -1.65
C LEU A 210 -19.07 -5.43 -1.57
N PRO A 211 -18.25 -5.61 -2.62
CA PRO A 211 -16.96 -6.30 -2.50
C PRO A 211 -16.02 -5.66 -1.47
N ILE A 212 -15.99 -4.33 -1.39
CA ILE A 212 -15.18 -3.59 -0.41
C ILE A 212 -15.67 -3.87 1.02
N ILE A 213 -16.98 -3.88 1.21
CA ILE A 213 -17.60 -4.23 2.50
C ILE A 213 -17.28 -5.68 2.87
N ILE A 214 -17.33 -6.61 1.91
CA ILE A 214 -16.95 -8.02 2.12
C ILE A 214 -15.50 -8.10 2.61
N ILE A 215 -14.55 -7.42 1.96
CA ILE A 215 -13.15 -7.42 2.39
C ILE A 215 -13.05 -6.93 3.84
N PHE A 216 -13.65 -5.78 4.16
CA PHE A 216 -13.57 -5.20 5.49
C PHE A 216 -14.16 -6.12 6.58
N VAL A 217 -15.40 -6.57 6.38
CA VAL A 217 -16.11 -7.40 7.36
C VAL A 217 -15.44 -8.76 7.54
N THR A 218 -15.04 -9.39 6.44
CA THR A 218 -14.35 -10.69 6.49
C THR A 218 -12.99 -10.59 7.16
N ASN A 219 -12.20 -9.57 6.78
CA ASN A 219 -10.90 -9.34 7.41
C ASN A 219 -11.05 -9.09 8.92
N LEU A 220 -12.01 -8.25 9.33
CA LEU A 220 -12.29 -7.99 10.74
C LEU A 220 -12.71 -9.27 11.48
N PHE A 221 -13.61 -10.06 10.90
CA PHE A 221 -14.07 -11.32 11.49
C PHE A 221 -12.93 -12.31 11.68
N PHE A 222 -12.12 -12.56 10.64
CA PHE A 222 -11.00 -13.50 10.74
C PHE A 222 -9.93 -13.00 11.70
N SER A 223 -9.58 -11.70 11.67
CA SER A 223 -8.52 -11.14 12.52
C SER A 223 -8.91 -11.08 13.99
N LYS A 224 -10.16 -10.70 14.33
CA LYS A 224 -10.57 -10.41 15.72
C LYS A 224 -11.50 -11.44 16.34
N VAL A 225 -12.04 -12.38 15.55
CA VAL A 225 -12.95 -13.39 16.07
C VAL A 225 -12.41 -14.79 15.80
N TYR A 226 -12.14 -15.12 14.54
CA TYR A 226 -11.80 -16.51 14.20
C TYR A 226 -10.42 -16.91 14.73
N TYR A 227 -9.36 -16.17 14.36
CA TYR A 227 -7.98 -16.53 14.73
C TYR A 227 -7.64 -16.29 16.21
N GLU A 228 -8.40 -15.47 16.93
CA GLU A 228 -8.24 -15.32 18.39
C GLU A 228 -8.79 -16.54 19.17
N ASN A 229 -9.67 -17.36 18.56
CA ASN A 229 -10.37 -18.46 19.21
C ASN A 229 -9.94 -19.86 18.74
N ILE A 230 -8.93 -19.95 17.86
CA ILE A 230 -8.43 -21.26 17.41
C ILE A 230 -7.08 -21.60 18.00
N ASP A 231 -6.85 -22.92 18.16
CA ASP A 231 -5.52 -23.42 18.51
C ASP A 231 -4.60 -23.41 17.29
N GLY A 232 -3.50 -22.68 17.37
CA GLY A 232 -2.46 -22.59 16.36
C GLY A 232 -1.23 -23.45 16.62
N SER A 233 -1.25 -24.33 17.62
CA SER A 233 -0.08 -25.12 18.05
C SER A 233 0.53 -25.98 16.94
N TYR A 234 -0.29 -26.49 16.02
CA TYR A 234 0.14 -27.26 14.85
C TYR A 234 1.10 -26.51 13.92
N LEU A 235 1.09 -25.16 13.95
CA LEU A 235 1.93 -24.34 13.08
C LEU A 235 3.41 -24.41 13.45
N SER A 236 3.75 -24.88 14.66
CA SER A 236 5.13 -25.14 15.06
C SER A 236 5.81 -26.18 14.16
N GLU A 237 5.08 -27.16 13.64
CA GLU A 237 5.57 -28.16 12.69
C GLU A 237 5.97 -27.54 11.34
N PHE A 238 5.38 -26.39 11.01
CA PHE A 238 5.69 -25.61 9.81
C PHE A 238 6.70 -24.48 10.06
N GLY A 239 7.29 -24.43 11.26
CA GLY A 239 8.27 -23.40 11.64
C GLY A 239 7.71 -21.97 11.71
N THR A 240 6.42 -21.84 12.03
CA THR A 240 5.73 -20.54 12.16
C THR A 240 4.77 -20.51 13.36
N THR A 241 4.17 -19.38 13.64
CA THR A 241 3.18 -19.19 14.71
C THR A 241 1.92 -18.55 14.17
N LEU A 242 0.79 -18.76 14.86
CA LEU A 242 -0.49 -18.17 14.47
C LEU A 242 -0.41 -16.62 14.41
N SER A 243 0.22 -16.00 15.39
CA SER A 243 0.41 -14.55 15.42
C SER A 243 1.21 -13.99 14.22
N SER A 244 2.11 -14.79 13.65
CA SER A 244 2.91 -14.37 12.49
C SER A 244 2.16 -14.45 11.16
N VAL A 245 1.10 -15.27 11.05
CA VAL A 245 0.43 -15.55 9.77
C VAL A 245 -1.03 -15.13 9.75
N SER A 246 -1.73 -15.09 10.87
CA SER A 246 -3.17 -14.85 10.98
C SER A 246 -3.61 -13.55 10.32
N GLY A 247 -2.88 -12.47 10.53
CA GLY A 247 -3.17 -11.17 9.91
C GLY A 247 -3.15 -11.25 8.37
N THR A 248 -2.08 -11.83 7.81
CA THR A 248 -1.95 -11.98 6.35
C THR A 248 -3.01 -12.93 5.78
N TRP A 249 -3.30 -14.04 6.47
CA TRP A 249 -4.33 -14.99 6.06
C TRP A 249 -5.72 -14.35 6.06
N SER A 250 -6.04 -13.54 7.08
CA SER A 250 -7.31 -12.80 7.16
C SER A 250 -7.53 -11.93 5.92
N VAL A 251 -6.51 -11.20 5.51
CA VAL A 251 -6.57 -10.33 4.33
C VAL A 251 -6.73 -11.14 3.05
N ILE A 252 -5.94 -12.21 2.86
CA ILE A 252 -6.03 -13.05 1.67
C ILE A 252 -7.41 -13.68 1.54
N ILE A 253 -7.95 -14.26 2.63
CA ILE A 253 -9.31 -14.86 2.63
C ILE A 253 -10.35 -13.80 2.29
N ALA A 254 -10.24 -12.61 2.86
CA ALA A 254 -11.18 -11.53 2.61
C ALA A 254 -11.20 -11.12 1.13
N ILE A 255 -10.02 -10.97 0.51
CA ILE A 255 -9.91 -10.62 -0.92
C ILE A 255 -10.46 -11.76 -1.78
N VAL A 256 -10.11 -13.01 -1.51
CA VAL A 256 -10.60 -14.18 -2.28
C VAL A 256 -12.13 -14.27 -2.23
N LEU A 257 -12.74 -14.05 -1.06
CA LEU A 257 -14.21 -14.05 -0.95
C LEU A 257 -14.86 -12.92 -1.74
N ALA A 258 -14.24 -11.74 -1.77
CA ALA A 258 -14.69 -10.64 -2.62
C ALA A 258 -14.53 -10.96 -4.12
N ASP A 259 -13.42 -11.59 -4.52
CA ASP A 259 -13.21 -12.04 -5.90
C ASP A 259 -14.29 -13.03 -6.34
N VAL A 260 -14.56 -14.05 -5.52
CA VAL A 260 -15.62 -15.03 -5.76
C VAL A 260 -16.97 -14.33 -5.87
N PHE A 261 -17.27 -13.38 -4.99
CA PHE A 261 -18.52 -12.61 -5.05
C PHE A 261 -18.65 -11.83 -6.37
N ILE A 262 -17.60 -11.12 -6.81
CA ILE A 262 -17.63 -10.37 -8.07
C ILE A 262 -17.87 -11.31 -9.24
N VAL A 263 -17.18 -12.46 -9.30
CA VAL A 263 -17.34 -13.45 -10.36
C VAL A 263 -18.76 -13.98 -10.38
N LEU A 264 -19.29 -14.45 -9.25
CA LEU A 264 -20.63 -15.04 -9.18
C LEU A 264 -21.76 -14.06 -9.56
N THR A 265 -21.61 -12.81 -9.16
CA THR A 265 -22.62 -11.76 -9.46
C THR A 265 -22.53 -11.22 -10.89
N ASN A 266 -21.41 -11.46 -11.58
CA ASN A 266 -21.17 -10.94 -12.94
C ASN A 266 -20.92 -12.05 -13.99
N LEU A 267 -21.30 -13.30 -13.74
CA LEU A 267 -21.08 -14.44 -14.66
C LEU A 267 -21.58 -14.17 -16.09
N LYS A 268 -22.69 -13.42 -16.24
CA LYS A 268 -23.25 -13.06 -17.56
C LYS A 268 -22.48 -11.95 -18.27
N LYS A 269 -21.74 -11.11 -17.55
CA LYS A 269 -20.98 -9.98 -18.08
C LYS A 269 -19.52 -10.34 -18.34
N ILE A 270 -18.94 -11.18 -17.50
CA ILE A 270 -17.57 -11.67 -17.60
C ILE A 270 -17.50 -12.74 -18.71
N LYS A 271 -17.17 -12.30 -19.93
CA LYS A 271 -17.12 -13.19 -21.10
C LYS A 271 -15.91 -14.13 -21.12
N ASN A 272 -14.79 -13.74 -20.51
CA ASN A 272 -13.54 -14.49 -20.51
C ASN A 272 -12.82 -14.41 -19.15
N LEU A 273 -13.35 -15.15 -18.18
CA LEU A 273 -12.77 -15.18 -16.82
C LEU A 273 -11.29 -15.61 -16.84
N LYS A 274 -10.92 -16.58 -17.70
CA LYS A 274 -9.53 -17.04 -17.80
C LYS A 274 -8.58 -15.88 -18.14
N SER A 275 -8.91 -15.08 -19.14
CA SER A 275 -8.08 -13.93 -19.53
C SER A 275 -7.98 -12.86 -18.41
N ILE A 276 -9.06 -12.63 -17.69
CA ILE A 276 -9.09 -11.69 -16.56
C ILE A 276 -8.14 -12.16 -15.45
N LEU A 277 -8.21 -13.43 -15.11
CA LEU A 277 -7.33 -14.03 -14.11
C LEU A 277 -5.86 -14.02 -14.57
N ASP A 278 -5.58 -14.38 -15.83
CA ASP A 278 -4.22 -14.34 -16.39
C ASP A 278 -3.62 -12.93 -16.33
N ILE A 279 -4.40 -11.91 -16.69
CA ILE A 279 -3.97 -10.50 -16.61
C ILE A 279 -3.76 -10.09 -15.16
N GLY A 280 -4.68 -10.43 -14.26
CA GLY A 280 -4.56 -10.14 -12.83
C GLY A 280 -3.28 -10.73 -12.25
N VAL A 281 -3.04 -12.02 -12.48
CA VAL A 281 -1.82 -12.71 -12.04
C VAL A 281 -0.57 -12.05 -12.63
N THR A 282 -0.55 -11.77 -13.93
CA THR A 282 0.59 -11.13 -14.60
C THR A 282 0.89 -9.75 -14.02
N ASN A 283 -0.14 -8.96 -13.72
CA ASN A 283 0.00 -7.63 -13.12
C ASN A 283 0.59 -7.66 -11.69
N SER A 284 0.47 -8.79 -10.98
CA SER A 284 1.04 -8.95 -9.65
C SER A 284 2.58 -9.07 -9.67
N PHE A 285 3.17 -9.60 -10.75
CA PHE A 285 4.61 -9.89 -10.78
C PHE A 285 5.48 -8.65 -10.70
N ARG A 286 5.14 -7.58 -11.42
CA ARG A 286 5.99 -6.40 -11.45
C ARG A 286 6.18 -5.74 -10.08
N PRO A 287 5.13 -5.41 -9.31
CA PRO A 287 5.30 -4.85 -7.97
C PRO A 287 5.93 -5.85 -7.00
N LEU A 288 5.56 -7.13 -7.06
CA LEU A 288 6.15 -8.18 -6.24
C LEU A 288 7.66 -8.30 -6.46
N LEU A 289 8.10 -8.47 -7.71
CA LEU A 289 9.52 -8.64 -8.03
C LEU A 289 10.35 -7.39 -7.73
N ASN A 290 9.78 -6.19 -7.91
CA ASN A 290 10.46 -4.94 -7.54
C ASN A 290 10.69 -4.88 -6.03
N SER A 291 9.66 -5.11 -5.22
CA SER A 291 9.79 -5.11 -3.75
C SER A 291 10.73 -6.23 -3.28
N SER A 292 10.64 -7.41 -3.87
CA SER A 292 11.54 -8.54 -3.56
C SER A 292 13.00 -8.19 -3.85
N ALA A 293 13.26 -7.53 -4.99
CA ALA A 293 14.62 -7.12 -5.36
C ALA A 293 15.23 -6.10 -4.37
N ILE A 294 14.39 -5.17 -3.88
CA ILE A 294 14.80 -4.18 -2.88
C ILE A 294 15.07 -4.87 -1.54
N VAL A 295 14.21 -5.80 -1.11
CA VAL A 295 14.41 -6.54 0.15
C VAL A 295 15.65 -7.45 0.07
N GLY A 296 15.88 -8.13 -1.05
CA GLY A 296 17.11 -8.88 -1.29
C GLY A 296 18.36 -7.99 -1.18
N TYR A 297 18.32 -6.79 -1.75
CA TYR A 297 19.38 -5.80 -1.60
C TYR A 297 19.58 -5.40 -0.13
N GLY A 298 18.51 -5.14 0.61
CA GLY A 298 18.55 -4.85 2.03
C GLY A 298 19.20 -5.95 2.85
N SER A 299 18.97 -7.23 2.49
CA SER A 299 19.60 -8.37 3.15
C SER A 299 21.14 -8.35 2.97
N VAL A 300 21.62 -7.94 1.81
CA VAL A 300 23.08 -7.74 1.60
C VAL A 300 23.60 -6.59 2.45
N ILE A 301 22.94 -5.44 2.44
CA ILE A 301 23.36 -4.29 3.29
C ILE A 301 23.40 -4.67 4.77
N LYS A 302 22.39 -5.42 5.24
CA LYS A 302 22.33 -5.92 6.62
C LYS A 302 23.52 -6.82 6.98
N SER A 303 24.07 -7.57 6.03
CA SER A 303 25.24 -8.44 6.23
C SER A 303 26.56 -7.69 6.30
N LEU A 304 26.60 -6.41 5.93
CA LEU A 304 27.84 -5.61 5.95
C LEU A 304 28.09 -5.02 7.34
N ALA A 305 29.38 -4.92 7.72
CA ALA A 305 29.79 -4.33 9.00
C ALA A 305 29.31 -2.88 9.17
N VAL A 306 29.20 -2.12 8.08
CA VAL A 306 28.70 -0.73 8.09
C VAL A 306 27.25 -0.64 8.59
N PHE A 307 26.46 -1.71 8.48
CA PHE A 307 25.08 -1.70 8.98
C PHE A 307 25.02 -1.53 10.50
N GLY A 308 25.96 -2.11 11.25
CA GLY A 308 26.08 -1.90 12.69
C GLY A 308 26.34 -0.43 13.07
N VAL A 309 27.07 0.32 12.22
CA VAL A 309 27.28 1.76 12.41
C VAL A 309 25.96 2.52 12.20
N ILE A 310 25.20 2.16 11.15
CA ILE A 310 23.89 2.77 10.87
C ILE A 310 22.93 2.49 12.05
N GLN A 311 22.89 1.27 12.55
CA GLN A 311 22.06 0.90 13.71
C GLN A 311 22.45 1.73 14.95
N SER A 312 23.75 1.81 15.26
CA SER A 312 24.24 2.57 16.40
C SER A 312 23.91 4.07 16.28
N PHE A 313 23.98 4.62 15.07
CA PHE A 313 23.58 5.99 14.80
C PHE A 313 22.08 6.22 15.06
N ILE A 314 21.20 5.35 14.50
CA ILE A 314 19.76 5.45 14.66
C ILE A 314 19.37 5.36 16.15
N PHE A 315 19.90 4.37 16.87
CA PHE A 315 19.58 4.19 18.29
C PHE A 315 20.26 5.23 19.18
N GLY A 316 21.33 5.87 18.72
CA GLY A 316 21.96 7.02 19.38
C GLY A 316 21.12 8.29 19.32
N ILE A 317 20.20 8.43 18.34
CA ILE A 317 19.30 9.60 18.23
C ILE A 317 18.24 9.55 19.34
N SER A 318 17.67 8.39 19.62
CA SER A 318 16.61 8.24 20.63
C SER A 318 16.59 6.82 21.19
N SER A 319 16.46 6.73 22.51
CA SER A 319 16.16 5.49 23.23
C SER A 319 14.67 5.11 23.18
N ASN A 320 13.81 5.98 22.65
CA ASN A 320 12.40 5.70 22.45
C ASN A 320 12.19 4.91 21.14
N PRO A 321 11.67 3.65 21.18
CA PRO A 321 11.49 2.84 19.97
C PRO A 321 10.58 3.48 18.94
N ILE A 322 9.58 4.24 19.33
CA ILE A 322 8.66 4.94 18.42
C ILE A 322 9.42 5.94 17.54
N ILE A 323 10.30 6.75 18.16
CA ILE A 323 11.08 7.76 17.44
C ILE A 323 12.13 7.10 16.56
N SER A 324 12.87 6.13 17.10
CA SER A 324 13.91 5.41 16.36
C SER A 324 13.33 4.65 15.17
N GLU A 325 12.17 4.01 15.34
CA GLU A 325 11.46 3.32 14.27
C GLU A 325 10.97 4.29 13.20
N ALA A 326 10.32 5.38 13.61
CA ALA A 326 9.85 6.40 12.67
C ALA A 326 11.01 6.96 11.82
N LEU A 327 12.13 7.28 12.44
CA LEU A 327 13.30 7.81 11.74
C LEU A 327 13.93 6.78 10.79
N SER A 328 14.16 5.56 11.25
CA SER A 328 14.79 4.51 10.44
C SER A 328 13.94 4.10 9.25
N VAL A 329 12.64 3.91 9.46
CA VAL A 329 11.73 3.53 8.37
C VAL A 329 11.65 4.65 7.32
N ASN A 330 11.46 5.91 7.74
CA ASN A 330 11.47 7.03 6.80
C ASN A 330 12.79 7.11 6.00
N LEU A 331 13.92 6.98 6.67
CA LEU A 331 15.24 7.09 6.06
C LEU A 331 15.48 5.96 5.05
N ILE A 332 15.17 4.73 5.43
CA ILE A 332 15.37 3.56 4.56
C ILE A 332 14.38 3.59 3.38
N CYS A 333 13.12 3.97 3.59
CA CYS A 333 12.15 4.15 2.51
C CYS A 333 12.57 5.27 1.55
N GLY A 334 13.10 6.38 2.09
CA GLY A 334 13.67 7.46 1.28
C GLY A 334 14.87 7.02 0.45
N LEU A 335 15.83 6.32 1.04
CA LEU A 335 17.02 5.81 0.33
C LEU A 335 16.69 4.77 -0.75
N THR A 336 15.64 3.99 -0.56
CA THR A 336 15.24 2.93 -1.48
C THR A 336 14.20 3.38 -2.51
N ALA A 337 13.68 4.60 -2.40
CA ALA A 337 12.55 5.11 -3.18
C ALA A 337 11.37 4.12 -3.22
N SER A 338 11.10 3.47 -2.08
CA SER A 338 10.09 2.43 -2.01
C SER A 338 9.52 2.27 -0.59
N ALA A 339 8.24 2.57 -0.42
CA ALA A 339 7.55 2.35 0.85
C ALA A 339 7.60 0.88 1.29
N SER A 340 7.18 -0.05 0.44
CA SER A 340 7.12 -1.47 0.79
C SER A 340 8.49 -2.13 0.91
N GLY A 341 9.41 -1.80 -0.01
CA GLY A 341 10.78 -2.34 0.02
C GLY A 341 11.56 -1.83 1.22
N GLY A 342 11.56 -0.52 1.45
CA GLY A 342 12.24 0.10 2.58
C GLY A 342 11.67 -0.32 3.93
N LEU A 343 10.33 -0.43 4.03
CA LEU A 343 9.66 -0.95 5.22
C LEU A 343 10.09 -2.40 5.52
N GLY A 344 10.09 -3.25 4.49
CA GLY A 344 10.54 -4.64 4.63
C GLY A 344 12.00 -4.75 5.13
N ILE A 345 12.91 -3.96 4.55
CA ILE A 345 14.31 -3.90 4.98
C ILE A 345 14.43 -3.44 6.43
N SER A 346 13.77 -2.32 6.77
CA SER A 346 13.84 -1.74 8.10
C SER A 346 13.36 -2.73 9.17
N LEU A 347 12.20 -3.34 8.95
CA LEU A 347 11.62 -4.26 9.93
C LEU A 347 12.36 -5.60 9.99
N ASP A 348 12.83 -6.14 8.87
CA ASP A 348 13.66 -7.35 8.87
C ASP A 348 14.95 -7.16 9.69
N ALA A 349 15.50 -5.95 9.65
CA ALA A 349 16.75 -5.64 10.34
C ALA A 349 16.56 -5.22 11.80
N LEU A 350 15.51 -4.44 12.11
CA LEU A 350 15.43 -3.68 13.36
C LEU A 350 14.22 -4.05 14.24
N ALA A 351 13.19 -4.75 13.71
CA ALA A 351 11.99 -5.07 14.48
C ALA A 351 12.27 -5.85 15.80
N PRO A 352 13.21 -6.83 15.86
CA PRO A 352 13.52 -7.48 17.13
C PRO A 352 14.03 -6.51 18.20
N THR A 353 14.83 -5.52 17.79
CA THR A 353 15.35 -4.48 18.70
C THR A 353 14.22 -3.57 19.18
N TYR A 354 13.31 -3.15 18.28
CA TYR A 354 12.16 -2.32 18.66
C TYR A 354 11.21 -3.06 19.60
N LEU A 355 10.96 -4.35 19.39
CA LEU A 355 10.17 -5.17 20.30
C LEU A 355 10.79 -5.25 21.68
N HIS A 356 12.09 -5.50 21.75
CA HIS A 356 12.80 -5.52 23.05
C HIS A 356 12.73 -4.16 23.76
N MET A 357 12.98 -3.06 23.05
CA MET A 357 12.88 -1.71 23.63
C MET A 357 11.44 -1.37 24.07
N SER A 358 10.44 -1.77 23.28
CA SER A 358 9.03 -1.52 23.58
C SER A 358 8.55 -2.26 24.82
N GLN A 359 9.00 -3.50 25.04
CA GLN A 359 8.72 -4.26 26.24
C GLN A 359 9.23 -3.55 27.50
N ALA A 360 10.44 -3.00 27.46
CA ALA A 360 11.03 -2.27 28.57
C ALA A 360 10.24 -0.99 28.94
N LEU A 361 9.52 -0.41 27.97
CA LEU A 361 8.74 0.84 28.12
C LEU A 361 7.23 0.58 28.18
N ASN A 362 6.77 -0.67 28.22
CA ASN A 362 5.35 -1.06 28.16
C ASN A 362 4.61 -0.46 26.95
N ILE A 363 5.26 -0.39 25.80
CA ILE A 363 4.68 0.09 24.53
C ILE A 363 4.11 -1.13 23.79
N SER A 364 2.84 -1.04 23.37
CA SER A 364 2.19 -2.11 22.62
C SER A 364 2.83 -2.31 21.23
N PRO A 365 3.05 -3.57 20.78
CA PRO A 365 3.48 -3.86 19.41
C PRO A 365 2.57 -3.28 18.31
N GLU A 366 1.28 -3.07 18.61
CA GLU A 366 0.35 -2.41 17.69
C GLU A 366 0.75 -0.97 17.38
N ILE A 367 1.34 -0.26 18.36
CA ILE A 367 1.83 1.11 18.16
C ILE A 367 3.02 1.08 17.22
N LEU A 368 3.98 0.16 17.42
CA LEU A 368 5.11 0.00 16.51
C LEU A 368 4.63 -0.33 15.10
N HIS A 369 3.70 -1.27 14.94
CA HIS A 369 3.09 -1.56 13.64
C HIS A 369 2.59 -0.28 12.95
N ARG A 370 1.80 0.52 13.65
CA ARG A 370 1.20 1.73 13.06
C ARG A 370 2.24 2.79 12.74
N ILE A 371 3.23 2.96 13.60
CA ILE A 371 4.34 3.91 13.35
C ILE A 371 5.16 3.47 12.14
N ALA A 372 5.51 2.18 12.02
CA ALA A 372 6.21 1.65 10.87
C ALA A 372 5.43 1.89 9.57
N SER A 373 4.15 1.55 9.57
CA SER A 373 3.27 1.76 8.42
C SER A 373 3.19 3.23 8.02
N LEU A 374 2.91 4.15 8.95
CA LEU A 374 2.86 5.59 8.72
C LEU A 374 4.17 6.14 8.16
N SER A 375 5.29 5.71 8.73
CA SER A 375 6.62 6.21 8.40
C SER A 375 7.08 5.76 7.01
N SER A 376 6.53 4.67 6.48
CA SER A 376 6.90 4.13 5.18
C SER A 376 6.55 5.06 4.00
N GLY A 377 5.51 5.88 4.14
CA GLY A 377 5.07 6.81 3.10
C GLY A 377 5.58 8.24 3.27
N GLY A 378 6.53 8.50 4.19
CA GLY A 378 6.99 9.86 4.46
C GLY A 378 7.98 10.41 3.43
N LEU A 379 8.95 9.61 3.02
CA LEU A 379 10.06 10.01 2.13
C LEU A 379 10.22 9.12 0.89
N ASP A 380 9.37 8.13 0.68
CA ASP A 380 9.46 7.13 -0.41
C ASP A 380 9.25 7.72 -1.81
N THR A 381 8.68 8.92 -1.91
CA THR A 381 8.39 9.62 -3.17
C THR A 381 9.30 10.83 -3.42
N LEU A 382 10.41 10.94 -2.71
CA LEU A 382 11.39 11.98 -2.99
C LEU A 382 11.95 11.80 -4.41
N PRO A 383 12.26 12.90 -5.13
CA PRO A 383 12.95 12.82 -6.41
C PRO A 383 14.36 12.26 -6.19
N HIS A 384 14.65 11.17 -6.86
CA HIS A 384 15.93 10.44 -6.81
C HIS A 384 16.67 10.55 -8.14
#